data_f28fffc51ba2b0ec16b42f5e1820df78
#
_entry.id   f28fffc51ba2b0ec16b42f5e1820df78
#
_cell.length_a   1.000
_cell.length_b   1.000
_cell.length_c   1.000
_cell.angle_alpha   90.00
_cell.angle_beta   90.00
_cell.angle_gamma   90.00
#
_symmetry.space_group_name_H-M   'P 1'
#
loop_
_entity.id
_entity.type
_entity.pdbx_description
1 polymer ?
#
loop_
_entity_poly.entity_id
_entity_poly.type
_entity_poly.pdbx_seq_one_letter_code
_entity_poly.pdbx_strand_id
1 'polypeptide(L)'
;SKEGQHGPRIKVYNSSNDESFSMSIEDSPKVLFGNPNIVSDKIFKQIIKWVQINKNVLLYYWQHPDMDIDDLLDRIKKFNE
;
A
#
# COMPACT_ATOMS: atom_id res chain seq x y z
N SER A 1 -1.55 -19.37 7.96
CA SER A 1 -1.76 -19.03 8.11
C SER A 1 -1.98 -18.93 8.34
N LYS A 2 -1.49 -19.04 8.02
CA LYS A 2 -1.77 -18.74 8.41
C LYS A 2 -2.73 -18.17 8.66
N GLU A 3 -3.04 -18.61 9.17
CA GLU A 3 -4.03 -18.20 9.49
C GLU A 3 -4.34 -16.95 9.67
N GLY A 4 -5.34 -16.37 9.88
CA GLY A 4 -5.55 -14.99 10.03
C GLY A 4 -4.72 -14.15 9.12
N GLN A 5 -4.28 -14.69 8.08
CA GLN A 5 -3.43 -14.02 7.14
C GLN A 5 -4.27 -13.14 6.25
N HIS A 6 -3.82 -11.94 6.04
CA HIS A 6 -4.58 -10.95 5.28
C HIS A 6 -4.02 -10.72 3.89
N GLY A 7 -3.05 -11.50 3.51
CA GLY A 7 -2.47 -11.38 2.19
C GLY A 7 -1.65 -10.11 2.01
N PRO A 8 -1.27 -9.85 0.76
CA PRO A 8 -0.41 -8.69 0.46
C PRO A 8 -1.11 -7.38 0.81
N ARG A 9 -0.36 -6.50 1.46
CA ARG A 9 -0.90 -5.21 1.88
C ARG A 9 0.20 -4.18 2.05
N ILE A 10 -0.18 -2.91 1.96
CA ILE A 10 0.69 -1.80 2.31
C ILE A 10 0.16 -1.14 3.57
N LYS A 11 1.00 -0.39 4.25
CA LYS A 11 0.61 0.37 5.43
C LYS A 11 0.86 1.84 5.17
N VAL A 12 -0.15 2.65 5.44
CA VAL A 12 -0.09 4.10 5.25
C VAL A 12 -0.08 4.75 6.63
N TYR A 13 0.92 5.58 6.88
CA TYR A 13 1.09 6.24 8.18
C TYR A 13 0.74 7.70 8.08
N ASN A 14 0.21 8.23 9.18
CA ASN A 14 0.10 9.66 9.37
C ASN A 14 1.32 10.12 10.16
N SER A 15 2.14 10.99 9.56
CA SER A 15 3.38 11.42 10.19
C SER A 15 3.16 12.32 11.40
N SER A 16 1.95 12.87 11.56
CA SER A 16 1.64 13.77 12.68
C SER A 16 1.32 13.03 13.97
N ASN A 17 0.92 11.77 13.86
CA ASN A 17 0.59 10.93 15.01
C ASN A 17 0.88 9.49 14.61
N ASP A 18 0.62 8.56 15.48
CA ASP A 18 0.98 7.18 15.23
C ASP A 18 -0.13 6.38 14.53
N GLU A 19 -1.12 7.07 13.99
CA GLU A 19 -2.21 6.39 13.33
C GLU A 19 -1.80 5.89 11.96
N SER A 20 -2.44 4.81 11.55
CA SER A 20 -2.15 4.21 10.25
C SER A 20 -3.36 3.42 9.78
N PHE A 21 -3.34 3.03 8.52
CA PHE A 21 -4.26 2.02 8.02
C PHE A 21 -3.53 1.13 7.05
N SER A 22 -4.04 -0.08 6.87
CA SER A 22 -3.49 -1.04 5.92
C SER A 22 -4.45 -1.22 4.77
N MET A 23 -3.92 -1.31 3.56
CA MET A 23 -4.72 -1.46 2.34
C MET A 23 -4.21 -2.67 1.57
N SER A 24 -5.15 -3.47 1.07
CA SER A 24 -4.80 -4.64 0.29
C SER A 24 -4.19 -4.26 -1.05
N ILE A 25 -3.30 -5.12 -1.54
CA ILE A 25 -2.67 -4.94 -2.86
C ILE A 25 -3.42 -5.84 -3.83
N GLU A 26 -4.40 -5.25 -4.51
CA GLU A 26 -5.26 -5.97 -5.45
C GLU A 26 -5.88 -4.97 -6.41
N ASP A 27 -6.66 -5.47 -7.36
CA ASP A 27 -7.27 -4.60 -8.37
C ASP A 27 -8.30 -3.64 -7.76
N SER A 28 -8.92 -4.04 -6.66
CA SER A 28 -9.85 -3.19 -5.93
C SER A 28 -9.36 -3.08 -4.50
N PRO A 29 -8.36 -2.24 -4.24
CA PRO A 29 -7.77 -2.14 -2.90
C PRO A 29 -8.81 -1.80 -1.85
N LYS A 30 -8.68 -2.43 -0.69
CA LYS A 30 -9.61 -2.24 0.43
C LYS A 30 -8.83 -1.98 1.71
N VAL A 31 -9.43 -1.22 2.60
CA VAL A 31 -8.86 -1.03 3.94
C VAL A 31 -9.06 -2.32 4.73
N LEU A 32 -7.98 -2.86 5.24
CA LEU A 32 -8.00 -4.09 6.04
C LEU A 32 -7.99 -3.80 7.53
N PHE A 33 -7.22 -2.80 7.93
CA PHE A 33 -7.08 -2.41 9.33
C PHE A 33 -6.90 -0.91 9.42
N GLY A 34 -7.21 -0.37 10.57
CA GLY A 34 -6.88 0.99 10.91
C GLY A 34 -7.92 2.00 10.48
N ASN A 35 -7.52 3.25 10.48
CA ASN A 35 -8.43 4.37 10.25
C ASN A 35 -8.07 5.11 8.97
N PRO A 36 -8.83 4.90 7.88
CA PRO A 36 -8.52 5.58 6.62
C PRO A 36 -8.77 7.09 6.67
N ASN A 37 -9.48 7.57 7.69
CA ASN A 37 -9.76 9.00 7.81
C ASN A 37 -8.54 9.83 8.21
N ILE A 38 -7.39 9.20 8.42
CA ILE A 38 -6.16 9.94 8.66
C ILE A 38 -5.68 10.70 7.42
N VAL A 39 -6.26 10.40 6.25
CA VAL A 39 -6.00 11.16 5.03
C VAL A 39 -7.33 11.66 4.48
N SER A 40 -7.27 12.70 3.64
CA SER A 40 -8.48 13.23 3.01
C SER A 40 -9.01 12.25 1.97
N ASP A 41 -10.27 12.43 1.58
CA ASP A 41 -10.86 11.61 0.52
C ASP A 41 -10.06 11.70 -0.76
N LYS A 42 -9.58 12.88 -1.09
CA LYS A 42 -8.78 13.07 -2.30
C LYS A 42 -7.50 12.22 -2.25
N ILE A 43 -6.81 12.28 -1.13
CA ILE A 43 -5.58 11.52 -0.96
C ILE A 43 -5.88 10.02 -0.93
N PHE A 44 -6.97 9.64 -0.29
CA PHE A 44 -7.35 8.24 -0.23
C PHE A 44 -7.55 7.66 -1.64
N LYS A 45 -8.24 8.40 -2.49
CA LYS A 45 -8.46 7.99 -3.88
C LYS A 45 -7.16 7.89 -4.65
N GLN A 46 -6.23 8.81 -4.39
CA GLN A 46 -4.91 8.75 -5.02
C GLN A 46 -4.14 7.52 -4.58
N ILE A 47 -4.25 7.15 -3.30
CA ILE A 47 -3.59 5.96 -2.80
C ILE A 47 -4.14 4.70 -3.48
N ILE A 48 -5.46 4.62 -3.61
CA ILE A 48 -6.08 3.49 -4.30
C ILE A 48 -5.53 3.38 -5.72
N LYS A 49 -5.51 4.48 -6.44
CA LYS A 49 -5.05 4.47 -7.81
C LYS A 49 -3.58 4.09 -7.88
N TRP A 50 -2.78 4.61 -6.94
CA TRP A 50 -1.36 4.30 -6.88
C TRP A 50 -1.13 2.80 -6.67
N VAL A 51 -1.90 2.18 -5.77
CA VAL A 51 -1.79 0.74 -5.54
C VAL A 51 -2.16 -0.03 -6.80
N GLN A 52 -3.22 0.38 -7.48
CA GLN A 52 -3.64 -0.28 -8.72
C GLN A 52 -2.55 -0.21 -9.78
N ILE A 53 -1.97 0.97 -9.95
CA ILE A 53 -0.93 1.17 -10.96
C ILE A 53 0.32 0.36 -10.65
N ASN A 54 0.66 0.26 -9.38
CA ASN A 54 1.90 -0.38 -8.95
C ASN A 54 1.68 -1.80 -8.42
N LYS A 55 0.52 -2.38 -8.65
CA LYS A 55 0.14 -3.65 -8.05
C LYS A 55 1.21 -4.72 -8.28
N ASN A 56 1.67 -4.86 -9.49
CA ASN A 56 2.59 -5.97 -9.81
C ASN A 56 3.92 -5.83 -9.10
N VAL A 57 4.47 -4.62 -9.04
CA VAL A 57 5.74 -4.43 -8.36
C VAL A 57 5.58 -4.57 -6.85
N LEU A 58 4.45 -4.11 -6.32
CA LEU A 58 4.19 -4.25 -4.89
C LEU A 58 4.02 -5.71 -4.49
N LEU A 59 3.32 -6.49 -5.32
CA LEU A 59 3.17 -7.93 -5.07
C LEU A 59 4.50 -8.63 -5.14
N TYR A 60 5.33 -8.25 -6.10
CA TYR A 60 6.65 -8.83 -6.21
C TYR A 60 7.48 -8.55 -4.95
N TYR A 61 7.44 -7.31 -4.48
CA TYR A 61 8.16 -6.96 -3.26
C TYR A 61 7.62 -7.73 -2.05
N TRP A 62 6.31 -7.89 -1.98
CA TRP A 62 5.69 -8.64 -0.89
C TRP A 62 6.22 -10.08 -0.84
N GLN A 63 6.39 -10.70 -2.02
CA GLN A 63 6.86 -12.07 -2.11
C GLN A 63 8.38 -12.18 -2.00
N HIS A 64 9.09 -11.08 -2.16
CA HIS A 64 10.56 -11.06 -2.11
C HIS A 64 11.00 -9.96 -1.15
N PRO A 65 10.79 -10.17 0.15
CA PRO A 65 11.03 -9.11 1.13
C PRO A 65 12.49 -8.69 1.25
N ASP A 66 13.41 -9.47 0.72
CA ASP A 66 14.83 -9.11 0.70
C ASP A 66 15.21 -8.29 -0.54
N MET A 67 14.23 -7.92 -1.37
CA MET A 67 14.50 -7.01 -2.48
C MET A 67 15.02 -5.69 -1.93
N ASP A 68 16.03 -5.14 -2.61
CA ASP A 68 16.58 -3.84 -2.27
C ASP A 68 15.50 -2.77 -2.37
N ILE A 69 15.38 -1.96 -1.32
CA ILE A 69 14.37 -0.90 -1.30
C ILE A 69 14.60 0.11 -2.42
N ASP A 70 15.85 0.35 -2.78
CA ASP A 70 16.14 1.27 -3.88
C ASP A 70 15.65 0.73 -5.21
N ASP A 71 15.75 -0.58 -5.42
CA ASP A 71 15.19 -1.20 -6.61
C ASP A 71 13.67 -1.07 -6.64
N LEU A 72 13.03 -1.25 -5.50
CA LEU A 72 11.59 -1.08 -5.41
C LEU A 72 11.20 0.35 -5.77
N LEU A 73 11.88 1.32 -5.19
CA LEU A 73 11.56 2.73 -5.44
C LEU A 73 11.75 3.11 -6.90
N ASP A 74 12.76 2.54 -7.55
CA ASP A 74 13.00 2.80 -8.97
C ASP A 74 11.87 2.28 -9.85
N ARG A 75 11.17 1.25 -9.42
CA ARG A 75 10.12 0.62 -10.21
C ARG A 75 8.75 1.18 -9.95
N ILE A 76 8.59 1.89 -8.85
CA ILE A 76 7.30 2.44 -8.46
C ILE A 76 6.97 3.68 -9.29
N LYS A 77 5.73 3.76 -9.74
CA LYS A 77 5.22 4.92 -10.45
C LYS A 77 4.68 5.93 -9.45
N LYS A 78 4.98 7.19 -9.69
CA LYS A 78 4.59 8.25 -8.77
C LYS A 78 3.15 8.65 -8.99
N PHE A 79 2.59 9.32 -7.98
CA PHE A 79 1.18 9.68 -7.99
C PHE A 79 0.78 10.50 -9.21
N ASN A 80 1.60 11.40 -9.64
CA ASN A 80 1.22 12.39 -10.63
C ASN A 80 1.79 12.11 -12.01
N GLU A 81 1.92 10.85 -12.34
CA GLU A 81 2.42 10.48 -13.67
C GLU A 81 1.42 9.72 -14.49
#